data_abbddff71524b2cd76d9693166d235db
#
_entry.id   abbddff71524b2cd76d9693166d235db
#
_cell.length_a   1.000
_cell.length_b   1.000
_cell.length_c   1.000
_cell.angle_alpha   90.00
_cell.angle_beta   90.00
_cell.angle_gamma   90.00
#
_symmetry.space_group_name_H-M   'P 1'
#
loop_
_entity.id
_entity.type
_entity.pdbx_description
1 polymer ?
#
loop_
_entity_poly.entity_id
_entity_poly.type
_entity_poly.pdbx_seq_one_letter_code
_entity_poly.pdbx_strand_id
1 'polypeptide(L)'
;MTQLNYINKPVFDHGAIEQISEILGGMGIKKPLICTDPGLVQLGMLDQLRNLISNEFTPIVFDQTPANPTQEAVEKALETYKAEGCDGIIGFGGGSSIDLGKAVSILATHEGTIVDYSVNEGGMEKIGETAPLLAIPTTSGTGSEVSSGSVIIMNDGRKLILASAHLIPDAAICDPDLTLGLPPIMTAGAGMDAFTHCVEAVLSPMIDPPAEAVGLDGIERIFRGENLLKAVKDGSNKEARWNMMMAATEGAMAFTKGLGAVHSMSHACGANQELRLHHGTLNGVILPTIIRFNKSHVGDKYERISRSMGLPESSDLAEVVENLNNQIGLPQNLGEMGIVEDMIPDLAQHSVVDVCSFTNPVIPSLEDYENLFVEAIG
;
A
#
# COMPACT_ATOMS: atom_id res chain seq x y z
N MET A 1 -12.98 1.38 -24.67
CA MET A 1 -13.80 0.35 -24.00
C MET A 1 -13.21 0.18 -22.60
N THR A 2 -13.98 0.37 -21.54
CA THR A 2 -13.49 0.27 -20.16
C THR A 2 -13.57 -1.18 -19.72
N GLN A 3 -12.48 -1.74 -19.21
CA GLN A 3 -12.45 -3.05 -18.58
C GLN A 3 -12.55 -2.86 -17.08
N LEU A 4 -13.50 -3.54 -16.43
CA LEU A 4 -13.66 -3.53 -14.98
C LEU A 4 -12.91 -4.72 -14.38
N ASN A 5 -11.99 -4.42 -13.45
CA ASN A 5 -11.22 -5.42 -12.72
C ASN A 5 -11.74 -5.54 -11.30
N TYR A 6 -12.20 -6.74 -10.94
CA TYR A 6 -12.65 -7.03 -9.57
C TYR A 6 -11.58 -7.83 -8.83
N ILE A 7 -11.54 -7.63 -7.53
CA ILE A 7 -10.59 -8.22 -6.61
C ILE A 7 -10.86 -9.71 -6.34
N ASN A 8 -9.94 -10.35 -5.64
CA ASN A 8 -10.13 -11.67 -5.03
C ASN A 8 -11.32 -11.67 -4.02
N LYS A 9 -11.55 -12.78 -3.34
CA LYS A 9 -12.61 -12.91 -2.32
C LYS A 9 -11.97 -12.90 -0.92
N PRO A 10 -11.68 -11.74 -0.34
CA PRO A 10 -11.12 -11.67 0.99
C PRO A 10 -12.13 -12.16 2.03
N VAL A 11 -11.65 -12.93 3.00
CA VAL A 11 -12.37 -13.16 4.25
C VAL A 11 -12.12 -11.98 5.15
N PHE A 12 -13.18 -11.30 5.59
CA PHE A 12 -13.07 -10.01 6.27
C PHE A 12 -13.98 -9.97 7.49
N ASP A 13 -13.42 -10.02 8.69
CA ASP A 13 -14.04 -9.64 9.96
C ASP A 13 -13.06 -9.87 11.12
N HIS A 14 -13.42 -9.46 12.34
CA HIS A 14 -12.72 -9.82 13.56
C HIS A 14 -12.67 -11.34 13.73
N GLY A 15 -11.48 -11.89 14.01
CA GLY A 15 -11.27 -13.32 14.14
C GLY A 15 -11.18 -14.09 12.81
N ALA A 16 -11.17 -13.40 11.66
CA ALA A 16 -11.06 -14.04 10.35
C ALA A 16 -9.82 -14.92 10.21
N ILE A 17 -8.74 -14.60 10.95
CA ILE A 17 -7.49 -15.37 10.95
C ILE A 17 -7.66 -16.83 11.37
N GLU A 18 -8.71 -17.16 12.13
CA GLU A 18 -8.99 -18.53 12.56
C GLU A 18 -9.31 -19.47 11.38
N GLN A 19 -9.67 -18.92 10.21
CA GLN A 19 -9.96 -19.70 8.99
C GLN A 19 -8.69 -20.09 8.19
N ILE A 20 -7.50 -19.71 8.65
CA ILE A 20 -6.26 -19.88 7.88
C ILE A 20 -6.02 -21.31 7.39
N SER A 21 -6.27 -22.31 8.25
CA SER A 21 -6.06 -23.73 7.88
C SER A 21 -7.04 -24.21 6.81
N GLU A 22 -8.31 -23.77 6.87
CA GLU A 22 -9.31 -24.09 5.86
C GLU A 22 -8.94 -23.45 4.50
N ILE A 23 -8.51 -22.19 4.51
CA ILE A 23 -8.13 -21.46 3.30
C ILE A 23 -6.89 -22.10 2.67
N LEU A 24 -5.83 -22.40 3.45
CA LEU A 24 -4.64 -23.08 2.94
C LEU A 24 -5.00 -24.46 2.31
N GLY A 25 -5.86 -25.21 2.97
CA GLY A 25 -6.36 -26.49 2.43
C GLY A 25 -7.14 -26.33 1.12
N GLY A 26 -7.98 -25.29 1.04
CA GLY A 26 -8.73 -24.94 -0.17
C GLY A 26 -7.84 -24.49 -1.33
N MET A 27 -6.70 -23.88 -1.04
CA MET A 27 -5.67 -23.49 -2.02
C MET A 27 -4.75 -24.65 -2.42
N GLY A 28 -4.83 -25.81 -1.74
CA GLY A 28 -3.96 -26.96 -1.98
C GLY A 28 -2.55 -26.81 -1.44
N ILE A 29 -2.26 -25.78 -0.64
CA ILE A 29 -0.96 -25.53 -0.05
C ILE A 29 -0.74 -26.46 1.15
N LYS A 30 0.45 -27.04 1.26
CA LYS A 30 0.85 -27.89 2.39
C LYS A 30 2.09 -27.37 3.11
N LYS A 31 3.00 -26.76 2.38
CA LYS A 31 4.27 -26.23 2.91
C LYS A 31 4.46 -24.76 2.50
N PRO A 32 3.70 -23.82 3.09
CA PRO A 32 3.83 -22.42 2.72
C PRO A 32 5.13 -21.79 3.23
N LEU A 33 5.69 -20.85 2.47
CA LEU A 33 6.69 -19.89 2.96
C LEU A 33 5.96 -18.70 3.58
N ILE A 34 6.12 -18.45 4.88
CA ILE A 34 5.63 -17.24 5.55
C ILE A 34 6.66 -16.13 5.36
N CYS A 35 6.31 -15.10 4.58
CA CYS A 35 7.10 -13.87 4.45
C CYS A 35 6.59 -12.86 5.48
N THR A 36 7.46 -12.48 6.44
CA THR A 36 7.11 -11.56 7.51
C THR A 36 8.31 -10.68 7.89
N ASP A 37 8.13 -9.76 8.82
CA ASP A 37 9.16 -8.82 9.26
C ASP A 37 9.60 -9.08 10.72
N PRO A 38 10.81 -8.61 11.11
CA PRO A 38 11.33 -8.82 12.47
C PRO A 38 10.47 -8.17 13.56
N GLY A 39 9.70 -7.13 13.25
CA GLY A 39 8.84 -6.44 14.20
C GLY A 39 7.68 -7.34 14.66
N LEU A 40 7.03 -8.03 13.71
CA LEU A 40 5.95 -8.97 14.02
C LEU A 40 6.45 -10.19 14.80
N VAL A 41 7.69 -10.63 14.51
CA VAL A 41 8.34 -11.69 15.29
C VAL A 41 8.54 -11.25 16.75
N GLN A 42 9.10 -10.05 16.97
CA GLN A 42 9.33 -9.48 18.30
C GLN A 42 8.03 -9.26 19.09
N LEU A 43 6.95 -8.94 18.42
CA LEU A 43 5.62 -8.80 19.03
C LEU A 43 4.93 -10.15 19.30
N GLY A 44 5.53 -11.27 18.92
CA GLY A 44 4.96 -12.61 19.10
C GLY A 44 3.78 -12.92 18.14
N MET A 45 3.51 -12.07 17.16
CA MET A 45 2.41 -12.25 16.22
C MET A 45 2.66 -13.44 15.28
N LEU A 46 3.91 -13.68 14.90
CA LEU A 46 4.28 -14.88 14.12
C LEU A 46 3.95 -16.17 14.87
N ASP A 47 4.24 -16.24 16.17
CA ASP A 47 3.93 -17.43 16.99
C ASP A 47 2.42 -17.61 17.13
N GLN A 48 1.66 -16.53 17.26
CA GLN A 48 0.19 -16.58 17.27
C GLN A 48 -0.33 -17.16 15.96
N LEU A 49 0.16 -16.66 14.81
CA LEU A 49 -0.21 -17.19 13.48
C LEU A 49 0.11 -18.69 13.37
N ARG A 50 1.32 -19.10 13.75
CA ARG A 50 1.75 -20.51 13.66
C ARG A 50 0.89 -21.44 14.51
N ASN A 51 0.43 -20.97 15.66
CA ASN A 51 -0.45 -21.74 16.55
C ASN A 51 -1.86 -21.96 15.98
N LEU A 52 -2.31 -21.10 15.05
CA LEU A 52 -3.59 -21.25 14.35
C LEU A 52 -3.49 -22.19 13.15
N ILE A 53 -2.30 -22.39 12.62
CA ILE A 53 -2.07 -23.30 11.49
C ILE A 53 -2.05 -24.74 12.01
N SER A 54 -2.93 -25.60 11.48
CA SER A 54 -3.04 -26.98 11.91
C SER A 54 -1.76 -27.79 11.58
N ASN A 55 -1.52 -28.88 12.35
CA ASN A 55 -0.32 -29.71 12.23
C ASN A 55 -0.21 -30.48 10.89
N GLU A 56 -1.20 -30.39 10.04
CA GLU A 56 -1.14 -30.96 8.68
C GLU A 56 -0.32 -30.12 7.69
N PHE A 57 -0.01 -28.88 8.08
CA PHE A 57 0.84 -27.95 7.32
C PHE A 57 2.22 -27.84 7.97
N THR A 58 3.23 -27.58 7.14
CA THR A 58 4.62 -27.43 7.59
C THR A 58 5.19 -26.07 7.14
N PRO A 59 4.75 -24.96 7.76
CA PRO A 59 5.15 -23.63 7.33
C PRO A 59 6.64 -23.39 7.56
N ILE A 60 7.32 -22.84 6.56
CA ILE A 60 8.68 -22.32 6.62
C ILE A 60 8.60 -20.82 6.82
N VAL A 61 9.57 -20.21 7.48
CA VAL A 61 9.55 -18.77 7.80
C VAL A 61 10.72 -18.05 7.16
N PHE A 62 10.42 -16.94 6.50
CA PHE A 62 11.35 -15.89 6.13
C PHE A 62 10.93 -14.62 6.87
N ASP A 63 11.68 -14.24 7.92
CA ASP A 63 11.39 -13.15 8.85
C ASP A 63 12.27 -11.91 8.66
N GLN A 64 12.90 -11.78 7.50
CA GLN A 64 13.86 -10.72 7.19
C GLN A 64 13.32 -9.71 6.16
N THR A 65 12.01 -9.56 6.05
CA THR A 65 11.42 -8.53 5.18
C THR A 65 11.76 -7.13 5.72
N PRO A 66 12.44 -6.27 4.94
CA PRO A 66 12.71 -4.90 5.35
C PRO A 66 11.46 -4.01 5.22
N ALA A 67 11.46 -2.86 5.88
CA ALA A 67 10.34 -1.90 5.87
C ALA A 67 9.92 -1.44 4.45
N ASN A 68 10.86 -1.38 3.51
CA ASN A 68 10.61 -1.33 2.08
C ASN A 68 11.28 -2.57 1.47
N PRO A 69 10.56 -3.47 0.78
CA PRO A 69 11.13 -4.73 0.33
C PRO A 69 12.16 -4.49 -0.78
N THR A 70 13.29 -5.19 -0.68
CA THR A 70 14.42 -5.06 -1.60
C THR A 70 14.57 -6.29 -2.47
N GLN A 71 15.19 -6.12 -3.63
CA GLN A 71 15.56 -7.23 -4.52
C GLN A 71 16.36 -8.30 -3.78
N GLU A 72 17.32 -7.91 -2.94
CA GLU A 72 18.14 -8.84 -2.15
C GLU A 72 17.26 -9.69 -1.20
N ALA A 73 16.27 -9.07 -0.55
CA ALA A 73 15.35 -9.81 0.33
C ALA A 73 14.46 -10.79 -0.44
N VAL A 74 14.00 -10.40 -1.64
CA VAL A 74 13.24 -11.28 -2.54
C VAL A 74 14.09 -12.50 -2.95
N GLU A 75 15.34 -12.29 -3.36
CA GLU A 75 16.27 -13.36 -3.76
C GLU A 75 16.51 -14.36 -2.61
N LYS A 76 16.77 -13.86 -1.38
CA LYS A 76 16.95 -14.71 -0.19
C LYS A 76 15.69 -15.51 0.17
N ALA A 77 14.52 -14.88 0.09
CA ALA A 77 13.24 -15.56 0.34
C ALA A 77 12.97 -16.64 -0.72
N LEU A 78 13.29 -16.37 -2.00
CA LEU A 78 13.19 -17.33 -3.08
C LEU A 78 14.14 -18.54 -2.89
N GLU A 79 15.38 -18.28 -2.45
CA GLU A 79 16.32 -19.36 -2.11
C GLU A 79 15.74 -20.27 -1.03
N THR A 80 15.16 -19.68 0.03
CA THR A 80 14.48 -20.44 1.10
C THR A 80 13.29 -21.22 0.55
N TYR A 81 12.43 -20.60 -0.27
CA TYR A 81 11.27 -21.23 -0.90
C TYR A 81 11.68 -22.49 -1.68
N LYS A 82 12.72 -22.37 -2.54
CA LYS A 82 13.22 -23.46 -3.37
C LYS A 82 13.93 -24.55 -2.55
N ALA A 83 14.81 -24.18 -1.63
CA ALA A 83 15.59 -25.13 -0.82
C ALA A 83 14.71 -25.99 0.07
N GLU A 84 13.66 -25.39 0.63
CA GLU A 84 12.72 -26.10 1.50
C GLU A 84 11.61 -26.83 0.73
N GLY A 85 11.47 -26.60 -0.58
CA GLY A 85 10.41 -27.17 -1.39
C GLY A 85 9.02 -26.68 -0.97
N CYS A 86 8.87 -25.38 -0.76
CA CYS A 86 7.59 -24.75 -0.48
C CYS A 86 6.66 -24.84 -1.70
N ASP A 87 5.34 -24.87 -1.46
CA ASP A 87 4.31 -25.02 -2.48
C ASP A 87 3.31 -23.87 -2.52
N GLY A 88 3.53 -22.83 -1.71
CA GLY A 88 2.75 -21.62 -1.65
C GLY A 88 3.41 -20.57 -0.73
N ILE A 89 2.82 -19.41 -0.65
CA ILE A 89 3.36 -18.27 0.10
C ILE A 89 2.26 -17.70 1.00
N ILE A 90 2.64 -17.26 2.20
CA ILE A 90 1.83 -16.43 3.09
C ILE A 90 2.55 -15.10 3.24
N GLY A 91 2.00 -14.01 2.72
CA GLY A 91 2.45 -12.65 3.01
C GLY A 91 1.80 -12.17 4.31
N PHE A 92 2.51 -12.26 5.43
CA PHE A 92 2.00 -11.89 6.76
C PHE A 92 2.68 -10.62 7.27
N GLY A 93 1.96 -9.51 7.27
CA GLY A 93 2.52 -8.22 7.71
C GLY A 93 1.88 -7.02 7.03
N GLY A 94 2.58 -5.90 7.01
CA GLY A 94 2.22 -4.74 6.20
C GLY A 94 2.43 -4.99 4.71
N GLY A 95 2.21 -3.97 3.88
CA GLY A 95 2.39 -4.05 2.43
C GLY A 95 3.74 -4.64 2.02
N SER A 96 4.81 -4.33 2.75
CA SER A 96 6.16 -4.82 2.48
C SER A 96 6.27 -6.34 2.48
N SER A 97 5.65 -7.01 3.46
CA SER A 97 5.68 -8.49 3.55
C SER A 97 4.83 -9.13 2.45
N ILE A 98 3.70 -8.51 2.09
CA ILE A 98 2.83 -8.98 1.02
C ILE A 98 3.50 -8.76 -0.33
N ASP A 99 4.10 -7.58 -0.56
CA ASP A 99 4.81 -7.24 -1.79
C ASP A 99 6.02 -8.13 -2.03
N LEU A 100 6.79 -8.43 -0.97
CA LEU A 100 7.87 -9.41 -1.05
C LEU A 100 7.33 -10.79 -1.43
N GLY A 101 6.21 -11.22 -0.82
CA GLY A 101 5.55 -12.47 -1.16
C GLY A 101 5.11 -12.53 -2.62
N LYS A 102 4.56 -11.45 -3.17
CA LYS A 102 4.21 -11.32 -4.59
C LYS A 102 5.43 -11.44 -5.51
N ALA A 103 6.52 -10.75 -5.16
CA ALA A 103 7.76 -10.84 -5.95
C ALA A 103 8.35 -12.26 -5.92
N VAL A 104 8.33 -12.93 -4.76
CA VAL A 104 8.73 -14.35 -4.65
C VAL A 104 7.81 -15.25 -5.47
N SER A 105 6.49 -15.01 -5.49
CA SER A 105 5.54 -15.82 -6.26
C SER A 105 5.82 -15.78 -7.76
N ILE A 106 6.27 -14.63 -8.31
CA ILE A 106 6.73 -14.53 -9.69
C ILE A 106 7.95 -15.43 -9.91
N LEU A 107 9.02 -15.21 -9.14
CA LEU A 107 10.30 -15.89 -9.36
C LEU A 107 10.30 -17.38 -8.97
N ALA A 108 9.26 -17.84 -8.28
CA ALA A 108 9.02 -19.25 -8.01
C ALA A 108 8.57 -20.03 -9.25
N THR A 109 7.95 -19.33 -10.22
CA THR A 109 7.34 -19.94 -11.42
C THR A 109 7.91 -19.41 -12.73
N HIS A 110 8.65 -18.31 -12.71
CA HIS A 110 9.20 -17.66 -13.89
C HIS A 110 10.74 -17.62 -13.84
N GLU A 111 11.39 -17.61 -15.01
CA GLU A 111 12.83 -17.46 -15.16
C GLU A 111 13.24 -15.98 -15.21
N GLY A 112 14.51 -15.67 -14.96
CA GLY A 112 15.05 -14.32 -15.03
C GLY A 112 15.19 -13.66 -13.67
N THR A 113 15.23 -12.33 -13.66
CA THR A 113 15.39 -11.49 -12.45
C THR A 113 14.14 -10.69 -12.20
N ILE A 114 13.95 -10.20 -10.95
CA ILE A 114 12.74 -9.42 -10.63
C ILE A 114 12.64 -8.12 -11.43
N VAL A 115 13.76 -7.56 -11.86
CA VAL A 115 13.80 -6.34 -12.71
C VAL A 115 13.08 -6.57 -14.05
N ASP A 116 13.21 -7.78 -14.64
CA ASP A 116 12.60 -8.14 -15.94
C ASP A 116 11.06 -8.04 -15.92
N TYR A 117 10.47 -8.09 -14.73
CA TYR A 117 9.02 -8.07 -14.49
C TYR A 117 8.49 -6.70 -14.07
N SER A 118 9.35 -5.67 -14.01
CA SER A 118 8.91 -4.31 -13.70
C SER A 118 8.12 -3.69 -14.85
N VAL A 119 7.20 -2.80 -14.50
CA VAL A 119 6.39 -2.05 -15.48
C VAL A 119 7.29 -1.29 -16.46
N ASN A 120 8.37 -0.70 -15.96
CA ASN A 120 9.33 0.06 -16.75
C ASN A 120 10.05 -0.79 -17.82
N GLU A 121 10.19 -2.10 -17.59
CA GLU A 121 10.82 -3.05 -18.53
C GLU A 121 9.77 -3.82 -19.36
N GLY A 122 8.52 -3.37 -19.36
CA GLY A 122 7.41 -4.04 -20.05
C GLY A 122 7.06 -5.39 -19.42
N GLY A 123 7.27 -5.53 -18.11
CA GLY A 123 7.11 -6.79 -17.37
C GLY A 123 5.66 -7.24 -17.19
N MET A 124 4.70 -6.32 -17.31
CA MET A 124 3.28 -6.64 -17.09
C MET A 124 2.77 -7.81 -17.93
N GLU A 125 3.20 -7.90 -19.19
CA GLU A 125 2.80 -8.95 -20.13
C GLU A 125 3.61 -10.24 -19.95
N LYS A 126 4.73 -10.19 -19.22
CA LYS A 126 5.61 -11.34 -18.96
C LYS A 126 5.17 -12.15 -17.74
N ILE A 127 4.38 -11.53 -16.82
CA ILE A 127 3.90 -12.19 -15.61
C ILE A 127 2.66 -13.02 -15.95
N GLY A 128 2.81 -14.35 -15.96
CA GLY A 128 1.73 -15.33 -16.06
C GLY A 128 1.28 -15.84 -14.69
N GLU A 129 0.80 -17.10 -14.63
CA GLU A 129 0.40 -17.72 -13.36
C GLU A 129 1.58 -17.81 -12.39
N THR A 130 1.39 -17.28 -11.19
CA THR A 130 2.40 -17.25 -10.13
C THR A 130 2.20 -18.39 -9.12
N ALA A 131 3.14 -18.56 -8.19
CA ALA A 131 2.94 -19.49 -7.09
C ALA A 131 1.77 -19.02 -6.20
N PRO A 132 0.95 -19.92 -5.63
CA PRO A 132 -0.20 -19.56 -4.81
C PRO A 132 0.19 -18.65 -3.63
N LEU A 133 -0.57 -17.54 -3.45
CA LEU A 133 -0.31 -16.54 -2.43
C LEU A 133 -1.56 -16.26 -1.58
N LEU A 134 -1.41 -16.45 -0.27
CA LEU A 134 -2.34 -15.97 0.76
C LEU A 134 -1.79 -14.68 1.38
N ALA A 135 -2.55 -13.59 1.33
CA ALA A 135 -2.18 -12.33 1.96
C ALA A 135 -2.91 -12.11 3.30
N ILE A 136 -2.17 -11.71 4.33
CA ILE A 136 -2.70 -11.45 5.67
C ILE A 136 -2.14 -10.11 6.16
N PRO A 137 -2.85 -8.99 5.89
CA PRO A 137 -2.40 -7.66 6.29
C PRO A 137 -2.49 -7.46 7.81
N THR A 138 -1.47 -6.82 8.38
CA THR A 138 -1.43 -6.39 9.78
C THR A 138 -1.45 -4.86 9.92
N THR A 139 -1.63 -4.14 8.81
CA THR A 139 -1.78 -2.69 8.75
C THR A 139 -2.98 -2.34 7.87
N SER A 140 -3.57 -1.18 8.09
CA SER A 140 -4.72 -0.66 7.34
C SER A 140 -4.26 0.51 6.45
N GLY A 141 -3.55 0.22 5.36
CA GLY A 141 -2.95 1.24 4.50
C GLY A 141 -2.87 0.84 3.04
N THR A 142 -1.93 -0.01 2.71
CA THR A 142 -1.53 -0.30 1.32
C THR A 142 -2.59 -1.03 0.48
N GLY A 143 -3.45 -1.85 1.12
CA GLY A 143 -4.38 -2.70 0.41
C GLY A 143 -3.72 -3.75 -0.51
N SER A 144 -2.44 -4.09 -0.24
CA SER A 144 -1.70 -5.03 -1.09
C SER A 144 -2.35 -6.42 -1.14
N GLU A 145 -3.16 -6.77 -0.16
CA GLU A 145 -3.91 -8.03 -0.09
C GLU A 145 -4.97 -8.20 -1.19
N VAL A 146 -5.37 -7.11 -1.84
CA VAL A 146 -6.35 -7.13 -2.94
C VAL A 146 -5.84 -6.46 -4.22
N SER A 147 -4.63 -5.92 -4.22
CA SER A 147 -4.07 -5.19 -5.36
C SER A 147 -3.29 -6.08 -6.32
N SER A 148 -3.22 -5.65 -7.57
CA SER A 148 -2.43 -6.26 -8.65
C SER A 148 -0.98 -5.78 -8.69
N GLY A 149 -0.56 -4.93 -7.76
CA GLY A 149 0.78 -4.32 -7.71
C GLY A 149 1.66 -4.90 -6.60
N SER A 150 2.96 -4.75 -6.77
CA SER A 150 4.00 -4.95 -5.75
C SER A 150 5.14 -3.96 -6.02
N VAL A 151 5.71 -3.39 -4.98
CA VAL A 151 6.73 -2.34 -5.11
C VAL A 151 8.02 -2.80 -4.45
N ILE A 152 9.11 -2.90 -5.23
CA ILE A 152 10.40 -3.43 -4.79
C ILE A 152 11.52 -2.43 -5.06
N ILE A 153 12.40 -2.22 -4.09
CA ILE A 153 13.65 -1.46 -4.28
C ILE A 153 14.68 -2.39 -4.93
N MET A 154 15.14 -2.02 -6.11
CA MET A 154 16.14 -2.78 -6.86
C MET A 154 17.56 -2.51 -6.35
N ASN A 155 18.51 -3.37 -6.71
CA ASN A 155 19.91 -3.25 -6.29
C ASN A 155 20.60 -1.97 -6.81
N ASP A 156 20.03 -1.34 -7.85
CA ASP A 156 20.49 -0.05 -8.37
C ASP A 156 19.85 1.17 -7.66
N GLY A 157 19.06 0.93 -6.62
CA GLY A 157 18.38 1.96 -5.81
C GLY A 157 17.03 2.42 -6.34
N ARG A 158 16.62 2.02 -7.57
CA ARG A 158 15.29 2.37 -8.09
C ARG A 158 14.19 1.62 -7.35
N LYS A 159 13.13 2.32 -7.00
CA LYS A 159 11.90 1.72 -6.48
C LYS A 159 10.96 1.45 -7.66
N LEU A 160 10.81 0.19 -8.05
CA LEU A 160 10.08 -0.22 -9.24
C LEU A 160 8.79 -0.95 -8.89
N ILE A 161 7.79 -0.74 -9.74
CA ILE A 161 6.47 -1.38 -9.63
C ILE A 161 6.45 -2.63 -10.51
N LEU A 162 6.01 -3.74 -9.93
CA LEU A 162 5.57 -4.95 -10.62
C LEU A 162 4.06 -4.91 -10.68
N ALA A 163 3.45 -5.14 -11.83
CA ALA A 163 1.99 -5.10 -11.96
C ALA A 163 1.48 -6.16 -12.92
N SER A 164 0.53 -6.96 -12.47
CA SER A 164 -0.20 -7.94 -13.29
C SER A 164 -1.45 -8.39 -12.55
N ALA A 165 -2.50 -8.77 -13.27
CA ALA A 165 -3.67 -9.43 -12.67
C ALA A 165 -3.30 -10.73 -11.91
N HIS A 166 -2.21 -11.40 -12.30
CA HIS A 166 -1.69 -12.58 -11.64
C HIS A 166 -1.00 -12.30 -10.29
N LEU A 167 -0.82 -11.03 -9.91
CA LEU A 167 -0.28 -10.62 -8.59
C LEU A 167 -1.36 -10.33 -7.56
N ILE A 168 -2.63 -10.33 -7.96
CA ILE A 168 -3.71 -10.30 -6.98
C ILE A 168 -3.63 -11.61 -6.19
N PRO A 169 -3.47 -11.56 -4.84
CA PRO A 169 -3.39 -12.79 -4.04
C PRO A 169 -4.58 -13.73 -4.28
N ASP A 170 -4.34 -15.03 -4.33
CA ASP A 170 -5.41 -16.03 -4.54
C ASP A 170 -6.45 -16.01 -3.44
N ALA A 171 -6.02 -15.67 -2.22
CA ALA A 171 -6.88 -15.43 -1.07
C ALA A 171 -6.31 -14.33 -0.17
N ALA A 172 -7.19 -13.69 0.60
CA ALA A 172 -6.78 -12.74 1.62
C ALA A 172 -7.58 -12.96 2.92
N ILE A 173 -6.92 -12.76 4.05
CA ILE A 173 -7.55 -12.75 5.38
C ILE A 173 -7.36 -11.35 5.97
N CYS A 174 -8.40 -10.57 5.95
CA CYS A 174 -8.44 -9.20 6.48
C CYS A 174 -9.06 -9.24 7.88
N ASP A 175 -8.23 -9.43 8.90
CA ASP A 175 -8.64 -9.47 10.29
C ASP A 175 -8.23 -8.19 11.02
N PRO A 176 -9.18 -7.29 11.35
CA PRO A 176 -8.86 -6.04 12.03
C PRO A 176 -8.18 -6.22 13.39
N ASP A 177 -8.36 -7.36 14.05
CA ASP A 177 -7.72 -7.64 15.34
C ASP A 177 -6.18 -7.73 15.22
N LEU A 178 -5.65 -8.04 14.04
CA LEU A 178 -4.21 -8.03 13.77
C LEU A 178 -3.61 -6.61 13.78
N THR A 179 -4.44 -5.57 13.74
CA THR A 179 -4.00 -4.16 13.73
C THR A 179 -4.07 -3.50 15.11
N LEU A 180 -4.68 -4.13 16.12
CA LEU A 180 -4.94 -3.54 17.43
C LEU A 180 -3.65 -3.11 18.17
N GLY A 181 -2.53 -3.82 17.94
CA GLY A 181 -1.23 -3.53 18.53
C GLY A 181 -0.38 -2.53 17.74
N LEU A 182 -0.85 -2.03 16.60
CA LEU A 182 -0.07 -1.12 15.76
C LEU A 182 0.14 0.24 16.46
N PRO A 183 1.40 0.72 16.60
CA PRO A 183 1.67 2.00 17.24
C PRO A 183 0.90 3.18 16.60
N PRO A 184 0.54 4.23 17.38
CA PRO A 184 -0.25 5.36 16.89
C PRO A 184 0.33 6.02 15.63
N ILE A 185 1.65 6.25 15.57
CA ILE A 185 2.29 6.89 14.42
C ILE A 185 2.23 6.00 13.15
N MET A 186 2.35 4.69 13.31
CA MET A 186 2.21 3.74 12.21
C MET A 186 0.74 3.63 11.76
N THR A 187 -0.20 3.69 12.71
CA THR A 187 -1.63 3.75 12.43
C THR A 187 -1.98 5.02 11.63
N ALA A 188 -1.43 6.17 12.04
CA ALA A 188 -1.62 7.45 11.35
C ALA A 188 -1.09 7.39 9.92
N GLY A 189 0.16 6.97 9.73
CA GLY A 189 0.77 6.89 8.41
C GLY A 189 0.04 5.90 7.50
N ALA A 190 -0.27 4.68 7.98
CA ALA A 190 -1.02 3.69 7.21
C ALA A 190 -2.41 4.21 6.83
N GLY A 191 -3.13 4.86 7.76
CA GLY A 191 -4.44 5.42 7.47
C GLY A 191 -4.42 6.56 6.46
N MET A 192 -3.37 7.39 6.47
CA MET A 192 -3.19 8.43 5.46
C MET A 192 -2.81 7.86 4.10
N ASP A 193 -2.13 6.71 4.05
CA ASP A 193 -1.90 5.96 2.82
C ASP A 193 -3.24 5.52 2.19
N ALA A 194 -4.09 4.84 2.97
CA ALA A 194 -5.43 4.45 2.53
C ALA A 194 -6.26 5.65 2.05
N PHE A 195 -6.21 6.78 2.78
CA PHE A 195 -6.89 8.00 2.39
C PHE A 195 -6.36 8.55 1.07
N THR A 196 -5.05 8.60 0.90
CA THR A 196 -4.41 9.09 -0.33
C THR A 196 -4.75 8.20 -1.53
N HIS A 197 -4.76 6.88 -1.37
CA HIS A 197 -5.22 5.94 -2.40
C HIS A 197 -6.63 6.29 -2.89
N CYS A 198 -7.57 6.46 -1.95
CA CYS A 198 -8.95 6.83 -2.27
C CYS A 198 -9.03 8.18 -2.99
N VAL A 199 -8.33 9.20 -2.46
CA VAL A 199 -8.35 10.56 -3.04
C VAL A 199 -7.77 10.58 -4.44
N GLU A 200 -6.57 10.04 -4.65
CA GLU A 200 -5.93 10.05 -5.97
C GLU A 200 -6.71 9.22 -6.99
N ALA A 201 -7.28 8.08 -6.59
CA ALA A 201 -8.14 7.29 -7.47
C ALA A 201 -9.40 8.07 -7.89
N VAL A 202 -10.06 8.77 -6.97
CA VAL A 202 -11.20 9.64 -7.31
C VAL A 202 -10.76 10.76 -8.27
N LEU A 203 -9.61 11.36 -8.04
CA LEU A 203 -9.08 12.45 -8.86
C LEU A 203 -8.59 12.01 -10.24
N SER A 204 -8.11 10.79 -10.39
CA SER A 204 -7.61 10.25 -11.66
C SER A 204 -8.57 10.51 -12.82
N PRO A 205 -8.08 10.93 -14.00
CA PRO A 205 -8.89 11.18 -15.19
C PRO A 205 -9.42 9.90 -15.87
N MET A 206 -8.92 8.74 -15.47
CA MET A 206 -9.38 7.46 -16.02
C MET A 206 -10.86 7.23 -15.71
N ILE A 207 -11.56 6.55 -16.62
CA ILE A 207 -12.99 6.30 -16.47
C ILE A 207 -13.21 4.90 -15.86
N ASP A 208 -13.49 4.87 -14.59
CA ASP A 208 -13.92 3.67 -13.86
C ASP A 208 -14.91 4.08 -12.73
N PRO A 209 -16.20 4.22 -13.05
CA PRO A 209 -17.20 4.66 -12.07
C PRO A 209 -17.33 3.73 -10.85
N PRO A 210 -17.24 2.39 -10.96
CA PRO A 210 -17.20 1.52 -9.78
C PRO A 210 -16.03 1.81 -8.86
N ALA A 211 -14.80 1.93 -9.38
CA ALA A 211 -13.62 2.24 -8.59
C ALA A 211 -13.74 3.60 -7.89
N GLU A 212 -14.29 4.60 -8.60
CA GLU A 212 -14.52 5.94 -8.04
C GLU A 212 -15.55 5.91 -6.90
N ALA A 213 -16.62 5.12 -7.04
CA ALA A 213 -17.64 4.97 -5.99
C ALA A 213 -17.07 4.31 -4.73
N VAL A 214 -16.24 3.28 -4.91
CA VAL A 214 -15.55 2.60 -3.81
C VAL A 214 -14.56 3.53 -3.12
N GLY A 215 -13.78 4.32 -3.87
CA GLY A 215 -12.88 5.31 -3.29
C GLY A 215 -13.60 6.38 -2.45
N LEU A 216 -14.79 6.82 -2.89
CA LEU A 216 -15.61 7.76 -2.10
C LEU A 216 -16.15 7.13 -0.81
N ASP A 217 -16.51 5.84 -0.81
CA ASP A 217 -16.90 5.12 0.41
C ASP A 217 -15.72 4.99 1.39
N GLY A 218 -14.53 4.67 0.88
CA GLY A 218 -13.30 4.62 1.70
C GLY A 218 -13.00 5.96 2.37
N ILE A 219 -13.15 7.08 1.65
CA ILE A 219 -13.03 8.43 2.22
C ILE A 219 -14.07 8.64 3.34
N GLU A 220 -15.33 8.26 3.11
CA GLU A 220 -16.40 8.37 4.10
C GLU A 220 -16.07 7.60 5.38
N ARG A 221 -15.58 6.36 5.26
CA ARG A 221 -15.19 5.53 6.41
C ARG A 221 -14.09 6.15 7.25
N ILE A 222 -13.09 6.73 6.62
CA ILE A 222 -11.96 7.38 7.32
C ILE A 222 -12.43 8.61 8.10
N PHE A 223 -13.23 9.47 7.47
CA PHE A 223 -13.56 10.79 7.97
C PHE A 223 -14.86 10.86 8.77
N ARG A 224 -15.98 10.34 8.24
CA ARG A 224 -17.32 10.58 8.79
C ARG A 224 -17.52 9.98 10.18
N GLY A 225 -16.82 8.93 10.50
CA GLY A 225 -16.80 8.35 11.84
C GLY A 225 -15.60 8.78 12.67
N GLU A 226 -14.74 9.69 12.16
CA GLU A 226 -13.44 10.00 12.74
C GLU A 226 -12.60 8.73 13.00
N ASN A 227 -12.75 7.71 12.15
CA ASN A 227 -12.21 6.38 12.46
C ASN A 227 -10.67 6.39 12.48
N LEU A 228 -10.01 7.15 11.59
CA LEU A 228 -8.55 7.29 11.66
C LEU A 228 -8.13 7.93 12.99
N LEU A 229 -8.76 9.04 13.37
CA LEU A 229 -8.43 9.75 14.61
C LEU A 229 -8.70 8.87 15.85
N LYS A 230 -9.81 8.11 15.85
CA LYS A 230 -10.15 7.16 16.92
C LYS A 230 -9.14 6.03 17.01
N ALA A 231 -8.76 5.42 15.86
CA ALA A 231 -7.79 4.33 15.82
C ALA A 231 -6.38 4.78 16.27
N VAL A 232 -5.99 6.03 15.97
CA VAL A 232 -4.72 6.63 16.43
C VAL A 232 -4.75 6.90 17.93
N LYS A 233 -5.85 7.47 18.44
CA LYS A 233 -5.99 7.80 19.89
C LYS A 233 -6.18 6.58 20.77
N ASP A 234 -6.90 5.59 20.28
CA ASP A 234 -7.19 4.33 20.98
C ASP A 234 -7.05 3.16 20.00
N GLY A 235 -5.84 2.57 20.00
CA GLY A 235 -5.53 1.42 19.14
C GLY A 235 -6.42 0.19 19.39
N SER A 236 -7.10 0.12 20.53
CA SER A 236 -8.00 -0.98 20.88
C SER A 236 -9.44 -0.79 20.38
N ASN A 237 -9.76 0.35 19.74
CA ASN A 237 -11.08 0.63 19.19
C ASN A 237 -11.36 -0.24 17.97
N LYS A 238 -12.03 -1.37 18.20
CA LYS A 238 -12.32 -2.38 17.17
C LYS A 238 -13.13 -1.84 16.00
N GLU A 239 -14.14 -1.01 16.26
CA GLU A 239 -14.96 -0.42 15.20
C GLU A 239 -14.13 0.48 14.29
N ALA A 240 -13.29 1.34 14.88
CA ALA A 240 -12.39 2.19 14.11
C ALA A 240 -11.38 1.35 13.29
N ARG A 241 -10.78 0.31 13.87
CA ARG A 241 -9.87 -0.60 13.18
C ARG A 241 -10.54 -1.32 12.01
N TRP A 242 -11.79 -1.79 12.21
CA TRP A 242 -12.56 -2.43 11.15
C TRP A 242 -12.80 -1.48 9.97
N ASN A 243 -13.25 -0.25 10.26
CA ASN A 243 -13.47 0.75 9.22
C ASN A 243 -12.17 1.17 8.52
N MET A 244 -11.07 1.32 9.25
CA MET A 244 -9.78 1.64 8.63
C MET A 244 -9.25 0.53 7.74
N MET A 245 -9.42 -0.75 8.12
CA MET A 245 -9.02 -1.88 7.28
C MET A 245 -9.90 -1.98 6.04
N MET A 246 -11.22 -1.77 6.17
CA MET A 246 -12.11 -1.71 5.02
C MET A 246 -11.73 -0.57 4.07
N ALA A 247 -11.47 0.63 4.59
CA ALA A 247 -11.05 1.76 3.77
C ALA A 247 -9.71 1.52 3.04
N ALA A 248 -8.78 0.78 3.65
CA ALA A 248 -7.52 0.38 3.00
C ALA A 248 -7.78 -0.58 1.83
N THR A 249 -8.64 -1.58 2.03
CA THR A 249 -9.09 -2.49 0.97
C THR A 249 -9.80 -1.72 -0.16
N GLU A 250 -10.71 -0.80 0.19
CA GLU A 250 -11.43 0.04 -0.77
C GLU A 250 -10.50 0.97 -1.54
N GLY A 251 -9.49 1.55 -0.88
CA GLY A 251 -8.45 2.34 -1.53
C GLY A 251 -7.70 1.55 -2.60
N ALA A 252 -7.33 0.30 -2.29
CA ALA A 252 -6.67 -0.57 -3.25
C ALA A 252 -7.58 -1.03 -4.40
N MET A 253 -8.87 -1.21 -4.15
CA MET A 253 -9.86 -1.44 -5.21
C MET A 253 -10.00 -0.20 -6.10
N ALA A 254 -9.97 0.99 -5.50
CA ALA A 254 -10.14 2.26 -6.21
C ALA A 254 -8.92 2.61 -7.07
N PHE A 255 -7.71 2.36 -6.61
CA PHE A 255 -6.52 2.75 -7.35
C PHE A 255 -6.25 1.91 -8.63
N THR A 256 -7.06 0.90 -8.93
CA THR A 256 -7.09 0.32 -10.29
C THR A 256 -7.40 1.37 -11.35
N LYS A 257 -8.06 2.47 -10.95
CA LYS A 257 -8.29 3.66 -11.77
C LYS A 257 -7.04 4.52 -11.98
N GLY A 258 -5.99 4.31 -11.20
CA GLY A 258 -4.73 5.03 -11.20
C GLY A 258 -4.51 5.86 -9.95
N LEU A 259 -3.25 6.14 -9.67
CA LEU A 259 -2.77 7.03 -8.61
C LEU A 259 -2.33 8.37 -9.21
N GLY A 260 -1.56 9.18 -8.48
CA GLY A 260 -1.17 10.50 -8.95
C GLY A 260 0.19 10.97 -8.43
N ALA A 261 0.37 12.28 -8.43
CA ALA A 261 1.63 12.94 -8.11
C ALA A 261 2.04 12.77 -6.63
N VAL A 262 1.10 12.53 -5.71
CA VAL A 262 1.45 12.22 -4.31
C VAL A 262 2.29 10.96 -4.26
N HIS A 263 1.82 9.88 -4.90
CA HIS A 263 2.56 8.62 -4.95
C HIS A 263 3.88 8.76 -5.70
N SER A 264 3.92 9.49 -6.82
CA SER A 264 5.16 9.73 -7.55
C SER A 264 6.22 10.39 -6.68
N MET A 265 5.87 11.45 -5.94
CA MET A 265 6.78 12.13 -5.02
C MET A 265 7.18 11.24 -3.84
N SER A 266 6.22 10.51 -3.26
CA SER A 266 6.50 9.63 -2.12
C SER A 266 7.35 8.42 -2.50
N HIS A 267 7.24 7.88 -3.70
CA HIS A 267 8.12 6.82 -4.20
C HIS A 267 9.56 7.33 -4.33
N ALA A 268 9.74 8.53 -4.89
CA ALA A 268 11.06 9.16 -4.99
C ALA A 268 11.70 9.35 -3.60
N CYS A 269 10.99 9.93 -2.64
CA CYS A 269 11.46 10.08 -1.26
C CYS A 269 11.72 8.73 -0.57
N GLY A 270 10.81 7.78 -0.74
CA GLY A 270 10.86 6.46 -0.10
C GLY A 270 11.96 5.55 -0.64
N ALA A 271 12.56 5.86 -1.80
CA ALA A 271 13.73 5.18 -2.35
C ALA A 271 15.00 5.49 -1.54
N ASN A 272 15.04 6.58 -0.78
CA ASN A 272 16.16 6.94 0.07
C ASN A 272 16.32 5.98 1.25
N GLN A 273 17.30 5.08 1.17
CA GLN A 273 17.54 4.06 2.18
C GLN A 273 18.16 4.58 3.49
N GLU A 274 18.78 5.76 3.47
CA GLU A 274 19.38 6.38 4.65
C GLU A 274 18.31 6.94 5.57
N LEU A 275 17.33 7.65 5.00
CA LEU A 275 16.23 8.26 5.75
C LEU A 275 15.17 7.24 6.20
N ARG A 276 15.02 6.12 5.50
CA ARG A 276 14.04 5.05 5.80
C ARG A 276 12.62 5.54 6.04
N LEU A 277 12.16 6.42 5.17
CA LEU A 277 10.88 7.12 5.31
C LEU A 277 9.71 6.16 5.16
N HIS A 278 8.72 6.31 6.04
CA HIS A 278 7.48 5.53 5.98
C HIS A 278 6.58 6.05 4.85
N HIS A 279 6.20 5.18 3.92
CA HIS A 279 5.47 5.53 2.70
C HIS A 279 4.16 6.29 2.96
N GLY A 280 3.30 5.75 3.82
CA GLY A 280 2.02 6.39 4.10
C GLY A 280 2.15 7.72 4.85
N THR A 281 3.21 7.91 5.66
CA THR A 281 3.53 9.22 6.25
C THR A 281 3.90 10.23 5.17
N LEU A 282 4.74 9.84 4.20
CA LEU A 282 5.07 10.66 3.04
C LEU A 282 3.81 11.07 2.26
N ASN A 283 2.92 10.11 1.99
CA ASN A 283 1.68 10.39 1.27
C ASN A 283 0.82 11.42 2.01
N GLY A 284 0.65 11.27 3.33
CA GLY A 284 -0.11 12.23 4.13
C GLY A 284 0.48 13.63 4.12
N VAL A 285 1.81 13.75 4.18
CA VAL A 285 2.52 15.04 4.20
C VAL A 285 2.51 15.72 2.83
N ILE A 286 2.63 14.98 1.75
CA ILE A 286 2.67 15.51 0.38
C ILE A 286 1.27 15.87 -0.14
N LEU A 287 0.23 15.16 0.31
CA LEU A 287 -1.14 15.28 -0.21
C LEU A 287 -1.69 16.72 -0.25
N PRO A 288 -1.53 17.59 0.76
CA PRO A 288 -2.02 18.96 0.71
C PRO A 288 -1.46 19.77 -0.46
N THR A 289 -0.15 19.67 -0.72
CA THR A 289 0.52 20.35 -1.84
C THR A 289 -0.06 19.92 -3.17
N ILE A 290 -0.28 18.61 -3.37
CA ILE A 290 -0.85 18.10 -4.62
C ILE A 290 -2.33 18.44 -4.77
N ILE A 291 -3.10 18.51 -3.67
CA ILE A 291 -4.49 19.02 -3.71
C ILE A 291 -4.50 20.45 -4.25
N ARG A 292 -3.60 21.34 -3.79
CA ARG A 292 -3.51 22.70 -4.30
C ARG A 292 -3.14 22.75 -5.79
N PHE A 293 -2.15 21.96 -6.18
CA PHE A 293 -1.69 21.85 -7.57
C PHE A 293 -2.82 21.43 -8.53
N ASN A 294 -3.60 20.43 -8.16
CA ASN A 294 -4.66 19.86 -8.99
C ASN A 294 -5.95 20.72 -9.03
N LYS A 295 -6.11 21.72 -8.15
CA LYS A 295 -7.38 22.41 -7.85
C LYS A 295 -8.15 22.89 -9.06
N SER A 296 -7.47 23.43 -10.09
CA SER A 296 -8.13 23.99 -11.27
C SER A 296 -8.47 22.95 -12.35
N HIS A 297 -8.15 21.66 -12.13
CA HIS A 297 -8.23 20.63 -13.16
C HIS A 297 -9.10 19.42 -12.79
N VAL A 298 -9.79 19.46 -11.66
CA VAL A 298 -10.52 18.30 -11.13
C VAL A 298 -12.05 18.40 -11.23
N GLY A 299 -12.56 19.49 -11.80
CA GLY A 299 -14.01 19.72 -11.94
C GLY A 299 -14.71 19.71 -10.57
N ASP A 300 -15.78 18.92 -10.42
CA ASP A 300 -16.58 18.78 -9.20
C ASP A 300 -16.03 17.72 -8.22
N LYS A 301 -14.87 17.12 -8.50
CA LYS A 301 -14.37 15.99 -7.70
C LYS A 301 -14.04 16.39 -6.26
N TYR A 302 -13.55 17.61 -6.04
CA TYR A 302 -13.29 18.10 -4.68
C TYR A 302 -14.58 18.28 -3.87
N GLU A 303 -15.66 18.74 -4.50
CA GLU A 303 -16.98 18.85 -3.87
C GLU A 303 -17.50 17.46 -3.49
N ARG A 304 -17.29 16.45 -4.34
CA ARG A 304 -17.67 15.06 -4.07
C ARG A 304 -16.87 14.46 -2.92
N ILE A 305 -15.56 14.70 -2.88
CA ILE A 305 -14.68 14.30 -1.77
C ILE A 305 -15.16 14.97 -0.48
N SER A 306 -15.39 16.29 -0.48
CA SER A 306 -15.91 17.01 0.69
C SER A 306 -17.21 16.41 1.21
N ARG A 307 -18.15 16.05 0.32
CA ARG A 307 -19.40 15.39 0.71
C ARG A 307 -19.18 14.04 1.37
N SER A 308 -18.26 13.22 0.85
CA SER A 308 -17.90 11.93 1.46
C SER A 308 -17.27 12.11 2.84
N MET A 309 -16.44 13.15 3.00
CA MET A 309 -15.88 13.52 4.30
C MET A 309 -16.94 14.05 5.29
N GLY A 310 -18.14 14.37 4.82
CA GLY A 310 -19.19 15.00 5.64
C GLY A 310 -18.97 16.50 5.85
N LEU A 311 -18.22 17.14 4.94
CA LEU A 311 -17.86 18.57 4.99
C LEU A 311 -18.68 19.39 3.98
N PRO A 312 -18.76 20.74 4.18
CA PRO A 312 -19.26 21.62 3.14
C PRO A 312 -18.48 21.48 1.83
N GLU A 313 -19.16 21.56 0.68
CA GLU A 313 -18.53 21.47 -0.65
C GLU A 313 -17.48 22.57 -0.90
N SER A 314 -17.61 23.70 -0.21
CA SER A 314 -16.66 24.83 -0.28
C SER A 314 -15.44 24.68 0.61
N SER A 315 -15.27 23.56 1.30
CA SER A 315 -14.12 23.33 2.20
C SER A 315 -12.80 23.38 1.44
N ASP A 316 -11.77 23.95 2.04
CA ASP A 316 -10.41 23.82 1.53
C ASP A 316 -9.85 22.45 1.95
N LEU A 317 -9.84 21.51 1.01
CA LEU A 317 -9.40 20.14 1.29
C LEU A 317 -7.94 20.06 1.72
N ALA A 318 -7.07 20.95 1.22
CA ALA A 318 -5.66 20.95 1.63
C ALA A 318 -5.54 21.34 3.11
N GLU A 319 -6.22 22.39 3.53
CA GLU A 319 -6.27 22.83 4.94
C GLU A 319 -6.89 21.74 5.85
N VAL A 320 -7.94 21.07 5.38
CA VAL A 320 -8.55 19.96 6.13
C VAL A 320 -7.56 18.82 6.35
N VAL A 321 -6.77 18.44 5.33
CA VAL A 321 -5.77 17.37 5.44
C VAL A 321 -4.62 17.79 6.34
N GLU A 322 -4.12 19.04 6.26
CA GLU A 322 -3.10 19.57 7.16
C GLU A 322 -3.56 19.52 8.63
N ASN A 323 -4.79 19.92 8.87
CA ASN A 323 -5.39 19.87 10.21
C ASN A 323 -5.51 18.43 10.72
N LEU A 324 -5.86 17.46 9.86
CA LEU A 324 -5.89 16.05 10.23
C LEU A 324 -4.49 15.54 10.55
N ASN A 325 -3.49 15.81 9.70
CA ASN A 325 -2.09 15.43 9.93
C ASN A 325 -1.60 15.91 11.30
N ASN A 326 -1.92 17.16 11.65
CA ASN A 326 -1.63 17.73 12.96
C ASN A 326 -2.29 16.94 14.11
N GLN A 327 -3.58 16.61 13.97
CA GLN A 327 -4.34 15.92 15.01
C GLN A 327 -3.88 14.48 15.24
N ILE A 328 -3.38 13.81 14.20
CA ILE A 328 -2.86 12.43 14.27
C ILE A 328 -1.35 12.37 14.48
N GLY A 329 -0.68 13.53 14.62
CA GLY A 329 0.73 13.65 14.99
C GLY A 329 1.71 13.32 13.88
N LEU A 330 1.34 13.50 12.61
CA LEU A 330 2.29 13.39 11.49
C LEU A 330 3.15 14.65 11.36
N PRO A 331 4.37 14.53 10.76
CA PRO A 331 5.16 15.68 10.34
C PRO A 331 4.35 16.63 9.46
N GLN A 332 4.66 17.93 9.54
CA GLN A 332 3.90 18.95 8.82
C GLN A 332 4.45 19.20 7.40
N ASN A 333 5.71 18.83 7.16
CA ASN A 333 6.38 19.02 5.87
C ASN A 333 7.49 17.98 5.68
N LEU A 334 8.03 17.89 4.48
CA LEU A 334 9.11 16.97 4.15
C LEU A 334 10.44 17.35 4.82
N GLY A 335 10.66 18.64 5.14
CA GLY A 335 11.84 19.11 5.85
C GLY A 335 11.94 18.50 7.25
N GLU A 336 10.81 18.37 7.98
CA GLU A 336 10.77 17.67 9.26
C GLU A 336 11.08 16.16 9.14
N MET A 337 10.94 15.60 7.94
CA MET A 337 11.28 14.21 7.63
C MET A 337 12.73 14.03 7.16
N GLY A 338 13.52 15.12 7.06
CA GLY A 338 14.91 15.10 6.68
C GLY A 338 15.17 15.26 5.17
N ILE A 339 14.17 15.58 4.37
CA ILE A 339 14.34 15.96 2.97
C ILE A 339 14.86 17.40 2.91
N VAL A 340 15.91 17.64 2.16
CA VAL A 340 16.55 18.95 2.00
C VAL A 340 16.56 19.40 0.55
N GLU A 341 16.70 20.72 0.31
CA GLU A 341 16.64 21.31 -1.04
C GLU A 341 17.65 20.70 -2.02
N ASP A 342 18.85 20.32 -1.56
CA ASP A 342 19.88 19.70 -2.40
C ASP A 342 19.43 18.35 -3.01
N MET A 343 18.40 17.70 -2.46
CA MET A 343 17.84 16.43 -2.97
C MET A 343 16.80 16.67 -4.09
N ILE A 344 16.27 17.88 -4.23
CA ILE A 344 15.14 18.17 -5.12
C ILE A 344 15.38 17.72 -6.57
N PRO A 345 16.54 18.02 -7.21
CA PRO A 345 16.73 17.66 -8.61
C PRO A 345 16.60 16.16 -8.88
N ASP A 346 17.16 15.33 -7.99
CA ASP A 346 17.08 13.87 -8.12
C ASP A 346 15.66 13.35 -7.83
N LEU A 347 15.01 13.88 -6.78
CA LEU A 347 13.64 13.51 -6.42
C LEU A 347 12.64 13.87 -7.52
N ALA A 348 12.75 15.06 -8.12
CA ALA A 348 11.92 15.51 -9.22
C ALA A 348 12.14 14.63 -10.47
N GLN A 349 13.40 14.30 -10.78
CA GLN A 349 13.73 13.42 -11.92
C GLN A 349 13.14 12.01 -11.74
N HIS A 350 13.13 11.46 -10.52
CA HIS A 350 12.48 10.19 -10.23
C HIS A 350 10.96 10.28 -10.31
N SER A 351 10.36 11.37 -9.81
CA SER A 351 8.92 11.56 -9.81
C SER A 351 8.32 11.68 -11.22
N VAL A 352 9.00 12.38 -12.13
CA VAL A 352 8.48 12.62 -13.49
C VAL A 352 8.38 11.35 -14.32
N VAL A 353 9.19 10.33 -14.04
CA VAL A 353 9.17 9.04 -14.74
C VAL A 353 8.38 7.96 -14.00
N ASP A 354 7.88 8.24 -12.81
CA ASP A 354 7.05 7.32 -12.06
C ASP A 354 5.70 7.11 -12.74
N VAL A 355 5.24 5.86 -12.77
CA VAL A 355 4.01 5.50 -13.50
C VAL A 355 2.75 6.13 -12.93
N CYS A 356 2.74 6.46 -11.64
CA CYS A 356 1.61 7.12 -10.98
C CYS A 356 1.40 8.56 -11.51
N SER A 357 2.49 9.22 -11.97
CA SER A 357 2.43 10.56 -12.54
C SER A 357 1.47 10.67 -13.74
N PHE A 358 1.38 9.60 -14.54
CA PHE A 358 0.60 9.60 -15.78
C PHE A 358 -0.91 9.54 -15.58
N THR A 359 -1.38 9.25 -14.37
CA THR A 359 -2.80 9.24 -14.01
C THR A 359 -3.18 10.35 -13.02
N ASN A 360 -2.28 11.32 -12.81
CA ASN A 360 -2.62 12.57 -12.10
C ASN A 360 -3.52 13.45 -13.01
N PRO A 361 -4.46 14.24 -12.47
CA PRO A 361 -5.32 15.15 -13.25
C PRO A 361 -4.55 16.08 -14.20
N VAL A 362 -3.40 16.56 -13.77
CA VAL A 362 -2.42 17.29 -14.57
C VAL A 362 -1.10 16.56 -14.45
N ILE A 363 -0.54 16.07 -15.54
CA ILE A 363 0.78 15.42 -15.53
C ILE A 363 1.83 16.50 -15.24
N PRO A 364 2.50 16.46 -14.06
CA PRO A 364 3.48 17.48 -13.73
C PRO A 364 4.72 17.35 -14.61
N SER A 365 5.26 18.48 -15.05
CA SER A 365 6.57 18.57 -15.69
C SER A 365 7.70 18.42 -14.64
N LEU A 366 8.95 18.33 -15.09
CA LEU A 366 10.10 18.33 -14.19
C LEU A 366 10.15 19.60 -13.34
N GLU A 367 9.91 20.78 -13.96
CA GLU A 367 9.86 22.08 -13.26
C GLU A 367 8.70 22.12 -12.24
N ASP A 368 7.53 21.54 -12.58
CA ASP A 368 6.43 21.45 -11.64
C ASP A 368 6.81 20.61 -10.42
N TYR A 369 7.46 19.45 -10.60
CA TYR A 369 7.92 18.61 -9.49
C TYR A 369 8.97 19.31 -8.61
N GLU A 370 9.92 20.04 -9.22
CA GLU A 370 10.89 20.84 -8.44
C GLU A 370 10.17 21.85 -7.56
N ASN A 371 9.20 22.59 -8.11
CA ASN A 371 8.40 23.56 -7.35
C ASN A 371 7.53 22.89 -6.27
N LEU A 372 6.93 21.74 -6.55
CA LEU A 372 6.13 20.98 -5.60
C LEU A 372 6.98 20.45 -4.43
N PHE A 373 8.22 20.03 -4.69
CA PHE A 373 9.14 19.65 -3.61
C PHE A 373 9.55 20.85 -2.76
N VAL A 374 9.83 22.01 -3.36
CA VAL A 374 10.12 23.26 -2.60
C VAL A 374 8.94 23.60 -1.68
N GLU A 375 7.69 23.54 -2.19
CA GLU A 375 6.50 23.80 -1.36
C GLU A 375 6.35 22.74 -0.25
N ALA A 376 6.56 21.46 -0.55
CA ALA A 376 6.36 20.38 0.41
C ALA A 376 7.45 20.30 1.49
N ILE A 377 8.64 20.84 1.25
CA ILE A 377 9.72 20.93 2.25
C ILE A 377 9.38 21.98 3.32
N GLY A 378 8.71 23.08 2.97
CA GLY A 378 8.25 24.12 3.89
C GLY A 378 9.18 25.30 4.05
#